data_c575b631bda6c7c7bcc4e7125ea6452e
#
_entry.id   c575b631bda6c7c7bcc4e7125ea6452e
#
_cell.length_a   1.000
_cell.length_b   1.000
_cell.length_c   1.000
_cell.angle_alpha   90.00
_cell.angle_beta   90.00
_cell.angle_gamma   90.00
#
_symmetry.space_group_name_H-M   'P 1'
#
loop_
_entity.id
_entity.type
_entity.pdbx_description
1 polymer ?
#
loop_
_entity_poly.entity_id
_entity_poly.type
_entity_poly.pdbx_seq_one_letter_code
_entity_poly.pdbx_strand_id
1 'polypeptide(L)'
;MIRLRHLLVTLMLVLAPLANVQAQGGGFSRERLAVLDRAIQAEVDSGRVAGVVVVVSRHDRIVHNKAYGFADAATRRPMTADNLFRLYSMTKPITSVALLTLYEQGKFRLNDPLDMYIPEFADLQVYAGTDAGGEVMLEPLQRKPTVQDAFRHTLGLSGGLGNHPVDVMYREAGIGMFELDSLRDEIVRLGKVPLRYQPGEQWVYGLGHDVQAYLVEVLSGMPFGEYLQKNIFDPLGMKDTMFGVPASRSADFAWIHAPNSDGGLTPEDGDRYARFTDHHFATLSLSSSTGDYLAFARMLLNGGELNGKRILGRKTVELMAMNHLPENIPSINNGTGPSSTGYGLGVSVVLDPARLGKLDSAGSFGWGGAATTTFRVDPAEDLAYVINAQTLPGDQALLDKIQVLIYQALVE
;
A
#
# COMPACT_ATOMS: atom_id res chain seq x y z
N MET A 1 -32.64 -41.21 -69.92
CA MET A 1 -32.83 -39.77 -69.64
C MET A 1 -32.99 -39.59 -68.14
N ILE A 2 -31.94 -39.25 -67.44
CA ILE A 2 -31.93 -39.05 -65.98
C ILE A 2 -31.81 -37.56 -65.76
N ARG A 3 -32.85 -36.93 -65.17
CA ARG A 3 -32.84 -35.49 -64.81
C ARG A 3 -32.16 -35.29 -63.43
N LEU A 4 -31.04 -34.61 -63.45
CA LEU A 4 -30.30 -34.16 -62.28
C LEU A 4 -31.00 -32.91 -61.69
N ARG A 5 -31.59 -32.99 -60.50
CA ARG A 5 -32.13 -31.83 -59.75
C ARG A 5 -30.99 -31.23 -58.91
N HIS A 6 -30.62 -29.99 -59.20
CA HIS A 6 -29.70 -29.18 -58.38
C HIS A 6 -30.44 -28.69 -57.14
N LEU A 7 -30.00 -29.08 -55.96
CA LEU A 7 -30.44 -28.54 -54.67
C LEU A 7 -29.54 -27.33 -54.34
N LEU A 8 -30.07 -26.15 -54.44
CA LEU A 8 -29.38 -24.91 -53.93
C LEU A 8 -29.60 -24.85 -52.43
N VAL A 9 -28.53 -25.10 -51.66
CA VAL A 9 -28.49 -24.81 -50.21
C VAL A 9 -28.10 -23.35 -50.01
N THR A 10 -29.07 -22.52 -49.66
CA THR A 10 -28.83 -21.13 -49.29
C THR A 10 -28.29 -21.08 -47.83
N LEU A 11 -27.02 -20.80 -47.69
CA LEU A 11 -26.39 -20.60 -46.39
C LEU A 11 -26.75 -19.21 -45.89
N MET A 12 -27.74 -19.09 -44.97
CA MET A 12 -28.01 -17.86 -44.24
C MET A 12 -26.91 -17.64 -43.24
N LEU A 13 -25.96 -16.71 -43.51
CA LEU A 13 -25.06 -16.14 -42.51
C LEU A 13 -25.92 -15.28 -41.57
N VAL A 14 -26.13 -15.78 -40.37
CA VAL A 14 -26.68 -14.98 -39.27
C VAL A 14 -25.51 -14.09 -38.77
N LEU A 15 -25.44 -12.86 -39.23
CA LEU A 15 -24.63 -11.81 -38.66
C LEU A 15 -25.22 -11.48 -37.28
N ALA A 16 -24.66 -12.05 -36.22
CA ALA A 16 -24.92 -11.56 -34.87
C ALA A 16 -24.48 -10.08 -34.80
N PRO A 17 -25.31 -9.17 -34.29
CA PRO A 17 -24.91 -7.79 -34.13
C PRO A 17 -23.73 -7.76 -33.17
N LEU A 18 -22.58 -7.26 -33.61
CA LEU A 18 -21.51 -6.84 -32.76
C LEU A 18 -22.09 -5.78 -31.83
N ALA A 19 -22.36 -6.15 -30.57
CA ALA A 19 -22.77 -5.21 -29.56
C ALA A 19 -21.71 -4.12 -29.51
N ASN A 20 -22.04 -2.91 -29.91
CA ASN A 20 -21.17 -1.74 -29.72
C ASN A 20 -20.97 -1.57 -28.22
N VAL A 21 -19.81 -1.96 -27.73
CA VAL A 21 -19.39 -1.69 -26.36
C VAL A 21 -19.19 -0.18 -26.27
N GLN A 22 -20.21 0.54 -25.82
CA GLN A 22 -20.11 1.97 -25.64
C GLN A 22 -19.16 2.25 -24.47
N ALA A 23 -18.06 2.91 -24.75
CA ALA A 23 -17.15 3.41 -23.72
C ALA A 23 -17.88 4.49 -22.88
N GLN A 24 -17.76 4.37 -21.58
CA GLN A 24 -18.08 5.45 -20.66
C GLN A 24 -16.92 6.45 -20.68
N GLY A 25 -17.13 7.72 -20.31
CA GLY A 25 -16.01 8.67 -20.23
C GLY A 25 -14.81 8.06 -19.51
N GLY A 26 -13.60 8.15 -20.12
CA GLY A 26 -12.38 7.51 -19.62
C GLY A 26 -12.09 6.13 -20.18
N GLY A 27 -12.73 5.68 -21.28
CA GLY A 27 -12.39 4.43 -21.98
C GLY A 27 -12.86 3.15 -21.26
N PHE A 28 -13.81 3.25 -20.33
CA PHE A 28 -14.38 2.10 -19.63
C PHE A 28 -15.74 1.68 -20.23
N SER A 29 -15.97 0.37 -20.33
CA SER A 29 -17.26 -0.20 -20.68
C SER A 29 -18.20 -0.27 -19.48
N ARG A 30 -19.41 0.31 -19.60
CA ARG A 30 -20.44 0.20 -18.55
C ARG A 30 -20.86 -1.24 -18.27
N GLU A 31 -20.99 -2.03 -19.32
CA GLU A 31 -21.36 -3.44 -19.20
C GLU A 31 -20.32 -4.23 -18.41
N ARG A 32 -19.03 -3.98 -18.68
CA ARG A 32 -17.92 -4.64 -18.00
C ARG A 32 -17.75 -4.12 -16.57
N LEU A 33 -17.97 -2.85 -16.29
CA LEU A 33 -18.06 -2.33 -14.91
C LEU A 33 -19.22 -2.97 -14.14
N ALA A 34 -20.35 -3.27 -14.80
CA ALA A 34 -21.42 -4.02 -14.14
C ALA A 34 -21.04 -5.47 -13.80
N VAL A 35 -20.04 -6.06 -14.48
CA VAL A 35 -19.46 -7.36 -14.07
C VAL A 35 -18.69 -7.20 -12.76
N LEU A 36 -17.88 -6.14 -12.63
CA LEU A 36 -17.19 -5.79 -11.38
C LEU A 36 -18.22 -5.63 -10.23
N ASP A 37 -19.27 -4.85 -10.45
CA ASP A 37 -20.32 -4.62 -9.44
C ASP A 37 -20.93 -5.93 -8.94
N ARG A 38 -21.36 -6.81 -9.85
CA ARG A 38 -21.95 -8.10 -9.50
C ARG A 38 -20.97 -9.02 -8.78
N ALA A 39 -19.72 -9.00 -9.20
CA ALA A 39 -18.70 -9.87 -8.60
C ALA A 39 -18.39 -9.46 -7.15
N ILE A 40 -18.30 -8.15 -6.87
CA ILE A 40 -18.07 -7.67 -5.49
C ILE A 40 -19.32 -7.92 -4.63
N GLN A 41 -20.52 -7.66 -5.17
CA GLN A 41 -21.76 -7.92 -4.44
C GLN A 41 -21.89 -9.41 -4.08
N ALA A 42 -21.49 -10.32 -4.96
CA ALA A 42 -21.49 -11.75 -4.68
C ALA A 42 -20.52 -12.15 -3.55
N GLU A 43 -19.37 -11.48 -3.40
CA GLU A 43 -18.46 -11.71 -2.27
C GLU A 43 -19.09 -11.24 -0.94
N VAL A 44 -19.81 -10.12 -0.97
CA VAL A 44 -20.58 -9.63 0.20
C VAL A 44 -21.73 -10.57 0.53
N ASP A 45 -22.52 -10.97 -0.47
CA ASP A 45 -23.70 -11.84 -0.29
C ASP A 45 -23.31 -13.23 0.21
N SER A 46 -22.12 -13.71 -0.14
CA SER A 46 -21.57 -14.98 0.36
C SER A 46 -21.01 -14.90 1.78
N GLY A 47 -20.92 -13.68 2.35
CA GLY A 47 -20.32 -13.44 3.68
C GLY A 47 -18.80 -13.51 3.72
N ARG A 48 -18.13 -13.54 2.57
CA ARG A 48 -16.65 -13.55 2.52
C ARG A 48 -16.03 -12.23 2.96
N VAL A 49 -16.71 -11.11 2.68
CA VAL A 49 -16.31 -9.76 3.10
C VAL A 49 -17.54 -9.00 3.60
N ALA A 50 -17.37 -8.20 4.64
CA ALA A 50 -18.49 -7.41 5.19
C ALA A 50 -18.90 -6.29 4.22
N GLY A 51 -17.94 -5.59 3.66
CA GLY A 51 -18.14 -4.54 2.67
C GLY A 51 -16.84 -4.07 2.05
N VAL A 52 -16.97 -3.41 0.92
CA VAL A 52 -15.84 -2.91 0.10
C VAL A 52 -16.21 -1.55 -0.48
N VAL A 53 -15.23 -0.65 -0.56
CA VAL A 53 -15.31 0.56 -1.38
C VAL A 53 -14.27 0.46 -2.49
N VAL A 54 -14.70 0.70 -3.72
CA VAL A 54 -13.82 0.74 -4.90
C VAL A 54 -13.97 2.08 -5.58
N VAL A 55 -12.86 2.78 -5.77
CA VAL A 55 -12.82 4.01 -6.55
C VAL A 55 -11.74 3.89 -7.63
N VAL A 56 -12.09 4.28 -8.85
CA VAL A 56 -11.21 4.24 -10.03
C VAL A 56 -11.24 5.59 -10.72
N SER A 57 -10.07 6.12 -11.02
CA SER A 57 -9.86 7.34 -11.79
C SER A 57 -9.05 7.04 -13.04
N ARG A 58 -9.46 7.57 -14.19
CA ARG A 58 -8.69 7.52 -15.43
C ARG A 58 -8.88 8.83 -16.22
N HIS A 59 -7.83 9.32 -16.87
CA HIS A 59 -7.85 10.58 -17.62
C HIS A 59 -8.44 11.72 -16.79
N ASP A 60 -7.97 11.84 -15.56
CA ASP A 60 -8.38 12.83 -14.56
C ASP A 60 -9.88 12.81 -14.19
N ARG A 61 -10.59 11.71 -14.48
CA ARG A 61 -12.01 11.52 -14.19
C ARG A 61 -12.24 10.31 -13.30
N ILE A 62 -13.14 10.44 -12.34
CA ILE A 62 -13.63 9.29 -11.58
C ILE A 62 -14.59 8.52 -12.46
N VAL A 63 -14.23 7.29 -12.84
CA VAL A 63 -15.01 6.41 -13.72
C VAL A 63 -15.84 5.39 -12.96
N HIS A 64 -15.44 5.12 -11.70
CA HIS A 64 -16.14 4.24 -10.78
C HIS A 64 -15.93 4.73 -9.34
N ASN A 65 -17.00 4.80 -8.55
CA ASN A 65 -16.96 5.12 -7.13
C ASN A 65 -18.17 4.47 -6.46
N LYS A 66 -17.97 3.29 -5.85
CA LYS A 66 -19.06 2.53 -5.25
C LYS A 66 -18.65 1.86 -3.96
N ALA A 67 -19.64 1.80 -3.06
CA ALA A 67 -19.59 1.06 -1.82
C ALA A 67 -20.55 -0.15 -1.92
N TYR A 68 -20.14 -1.27 -1.33
CA TYR A 68 -20.88 -2.54 -1.32
C TYR A 68 -20.92 -3.07 0.12
N GLY A 69 -22.05 -3.66 0.49
CA GLY A 69 -22.21 -4.34 1.78
C GLY A 69 -22.29 -3.40 2.97
N PHE A 70 -21.62 -3.78 4.04
CA PHE A 70 -21.77 -3.18 5.36
C PHE A 70 -20.43 -2.68 5.91
N ALA A 71 -20.46 -1.51 6.52
CA ALA A 71 -19.36 -0.97 7.31
C ALA A 71 -19.27 -1.68 8.69
N ASP A 72 -20.39 -2.23 9.16
CA ASP A 72 -20.51 -3.10 10.31
C ASP A 72 -21.53 -4.19 9.99
N ALA A 73 -21.07 -5.44 9.87
CA ALA A 73 -21.93 -6.56 9.50
C ALA A 73 -22.87 -6.97 10.63
N ALA A 74 -22.48 -6.79 11.90
CA ALA A 74 -23.29 -7.18 13.05
C ALA A 74 -24.55 -6.31 13.18
N THR A 75 -24.40 -5.01 13.02
CA THR A 75 -25.52 -4.05 13.05
C THR A 75 -26.15 -3.82 11.68
N ARG A 76 -25.57 -4.40 10.62
CA ARG A 76 -25.94 -4.16 9.20
C ARG A 76 -25.87 -2.67 8.80
N ARG A 77 -24.97 -1.91 9.41
CA ARG A 77 -24.75 -0.52 9.05
C ARG A 77 -24.15 -0.48 7.63
N PRO A 78 -24.82 0.18 6.65
CA PRO A 78 -24.37 0.18 5.28
C PRO A 78 -22.94 0.73 5.13
N MET A 79 -22.17 0.17 4.19
CA MET A 79 -20.93 0.77 3.71
C MET A 79 -21.26 1.98 2.84
N THR A 80 -20.49 3.05 3.02
CA THR A 80 -20.58 4.27 2.20
C THR A 80 -19.20 4.63 1.66
N ALA A 81 -19.15 5.44 0.59
CA ALA A 81 -17.88 5.90 0.01
C ALA A 81 -17.07 6.78 0.98
N ASP A 82 -17.74 7.40 1.95
CA ASP A 82 -17.14 8.33 2.91
C ASP A 82 -16.72 7.65 4.23
N ASN A 83 -16.88 6.33 4.34
CA ASN A 83 -16.38 5.62 5.50
C ASN A 83 -14.86 5.77 5.66
N LEU A 84 -14.43 5.77 6.90
CA LEU A 84 -13.01 5.77 7.27
C LEU A 84 -12.48 4.35 7.34
N PHE A 85 -11.29 4.17 6.82
CA PHE A 85 -10.59 2.89 6.79
C PHE A 85 -9.24 3.03 7.49
N ARG A 86 -8.85 2.04 8.27
CA ARG A 86 -7.50 1.93 8.79
C ARG A 86 -6.58 1.51 7.66
N LEU A 87 -5.64 2.36 7.33
CA LEU A 87 -4.76 2.18 6.17
C LEU A 87 -3.68 1.13 6.40
N TYR A 88 -3.28 0.91 7.66
CA TYR A 88 -2.11 0.08 7.96
C TYR A 88 -0.93 0.48 7.07
N SER A 89 -0.35 -0.47 6.39
CA SER A 89 0.85 -0.25 5.57
C SER A 89 0.66 0.68 4.37
N MET A 90 -0.55 1.05 4.00
CA MET A 90 -0.77 2.15 3.05
C MET A 90 -0.34 3.51 3.61
N THR A 91 -0.04 3.63 4.90
CA THR A 91 0.64 4.79 5.51
C THR A 91 2.03 5.03 4.91
N LYS A 92 2.76 3.97 4.55
CA LYS A 92 4.17 4.02 4.11
C LYS A 92 4.43 4.89 2.87
N PRO A 93 3.65 4.79 1.78
CA PRO A 93 3.85 5.67 0.62
C PRO A 93 3.69 7.15 0.95
N ILE A 94 2.75 7.50 1.84
CA ILE A 94 2.55 8.88 2.29
C ILE A 94 3.78 9.36 3.08
N THR A 95 4.31 8.53 3.97
CA THR A 95 5.55 8.80 4.72
C THR A 95 6.73 9.02 3.78
N SER A 96 6.86 8.18 2.76
CA SER A 96 7.93 8.32 1.77
C SER A 96 7.81 9.59 0.95
N VAL A 97 6.60 9.98 0.54
CA VAL A 97 6.36 11.26 -0.12
C VAL A 97 6.75 12.43 0.79
N ALA A 98 6.43 12.38 2.08
CA ALA A 98 6.83 13.42 3.02
C ALA A 98 8.35 13.58 3.07
N LEU A 99 9.10 12.50 3.20
CA LEU A 99 10.55 12.57 3.20
C LEU A 99 11.11 13.03 1.85
N LEU A 100 10.49 12.63 0.73
CA LEU A 100 10.89 13.07 -0.61
C LEU A 100 10.68 14.58 -0.85
N THR A 101 9.72 15.23 -0.17
CA THR A 101 9.61 16.70 -0.23
C THR A 101 10.83 17.39 0.38
N LEU A 102 11.45 16.79 1.40
CA LEU A 102 12.70 17.29 2.01
C LEU A 102 13.93 16.95 1.15
N TYR A 103 13.90 15.84 0.41
CA TYR A 103 14.91 15.52 -0.59
C TYR A 103 14.96 16.61 -1.69
N GLU A 104 13.81 17.06 -2.20
CA GLU A 104 13.73 18.14 -3.19
C GLU A 104 14.23 19.49 -2.66
N GLN A 105 14.19 19.69 -1.34
CA GLN A 105 14.76 20.86 -0.68
C GLN A 105 16.27 20.74 -0.44
N GLY A 106 16.90 19.62 -0.86
CA GLY A 106 18.32 19.37 -0.69
C GLY A 106 18.75 19.11 0.76
N LYS A 107 17.82 18.70 1.63
CA LYS A 107 18.09 18.45 3.04
C LYS A 107 18.92 17.20 3.30
N PHE A 108 18.92 16.25 2.37
CA PHE A 108 19.69 15.02 2.43
C PHE A 108 19.90 14.46 1.02
N ARG A 109 20.79 13.46 0.91
CA ARG A 109 21.00 12.63 -0.27
C ARG A 109 20.57 11.21 0.02
N LEU A 110 20.10 10.46 -0.98
CA LEU A 110 19.69 9.05 -0.81
C LEU A 110 20.81 8.17 -0.26
N ASN A 111 22.07 8.45 -0.64
CA ASN A 111 23.24 7.70 -0.21
C ASN A 111 23.88 8.22 1.09
N ASP A 112 23.32 9.24 1.72
CA ASP A 112 23.84 9.70 3.00
C ASP A 112 23.67 8.61 4.05
N PRO A 113 24.70 8.34 4.88
CA PRO A 113 24.57 7.41 5.99
C PRO A 113 23.59 7.94 7.03
N LEU A 114 22.78 7.06 7.59
CA LEU A 114 21.71 7.43 8.54
C LEU A 114 22.25 8.06 9.82
N ASP A 115 23.44 7.67 10.27
CA ASP A 115 24.07 8.21 11.48
C ASP A 115 24.44 9.70 11.37
N MET A 116 24.44 10.27 10.17
CA MET A 116 24.55 11.74 10.01
C MET A 116 23.35 12.48 10.59
N TYR A 117 22.19 11.86 10.62
CA TYR A 117 20.91 12.46 11.04
C TYR A 117 20.37 11.81 12.32
N ILE A 118 20.76 10.58 12.58
CA ILE A 118 20.34 9.73 13.70
C ILE A 118 21.59 9.21 14.39
N PRO A 119 22.19 9.99 15.33
CA PRO A 119 23.41 9.59 16.02
C PRO A 119 23.29 8.24 16.75
N GLU A 120 22.07 7.86 17.16
CA GLU A 120 21.78 6.57 17.79
C GLU A 120 22.13 5.37 16.91
N PHE A 121 22.31 5.56 15.60
CA PHE A 121 22.67 4.51 14.64
C PHE A 121 24.18 4.41 14.36
N ALA A 122 25.02 5.19 15.06
CA ALA A 122 26.47 5.19 14.84
C ALA A 122 27.13 3.84 15.17
N ASP A 123 26.65 3.17 16.21
CA ASP A 123 27.25 1.94 16.78
C ASP A 123 26.40 0.68 16.50
N LEU A 124 25.55 0.70 15.46
CA LEU A 124 24.76 -0.46 15.07
C LEU A 124 25.65 -1.67 14.77
N GLN A 125 25.20 -2.83 15.21
CA GLN A 125 25.81 -4.14 14.92
C GLN A 125 24.80 -5.04 14.19
N VAL A 126 25.27 -6.15 13.65
CA VAL A 126 24.48 -7.11 12.91
C VAL A 126 24.50 -8.46 13.63
N TYR A 127 23.36 -9.12 13.64
CA TYR A 127 23.23 -10.49 14.12
C TYR A 127 24.09 -11.45 13.27
N ALA A 128 25.05 -12.12 13.91
CA ALA A 128 25.98 -13.06 13.27
C ALA A 128 25.66 -14.53 13.58
N GLY A 129 24.61 -14.80 14.34
CA GLY A 129 24.21 -16.14 14.75
C GLY A 129 23.97 -16.27 16.24
N THR A 130 23.77 -17.52 16.68
CA THR A 130 23.62 -17.88 18.10
C THR A 130 24.65 -18.97 18.40
N ASP A 131 25.41 -18.80 19.49
CA ASP A 131 26.41 -19.77 19.89
C ASP A 131 25.81 -21.06 20.49
N ALA A 132 26.65 -22.01 20.86
CA ALA A 132 26.20 -23.29 21.44
C ALA A 132 25.54 -23.14 22.83
N GLY A 133 25.72 -22.02 23.48
CA GLY A 133 25.08 -21.66 24.76
C GLY A 133 23.75 -20.96 24.61
N GLY A 134 23.37 -20.60 23.38
CA GLY A 134 22.14 -19.84 23.07
C GLY A 134 22.35 -18.33 23.09
N GLU A 135 23.56 -17.83 23.25
CA GLU A 135 23.87 -16.41 23.29
C GLU A 135 23.97 -15.83 21.86
N VAL A 136 23.42 -14.63 21.67
CA VAL A 136 23.45 -13.92 20.38
C VAL A 136 24.86 -13.42 20.10
N MET A 137 25.39 -13.80 18.95
CA MET A 137 26.66 -13.29 18.43
C MET A 137 26.41 -12.11 17.52
N LEU A 138 27.24 -11.08 17.62
CA LEU A 138 27.15 -9.86 16.83
C LEU A 138 28.42 -9.65 16.00
N GLU A 139 28.28 -9.02 14.85
CA GLU A 139 29.39 -8.59 13.99
C GLU A 139 29.27 -7.11 13.63
N PRO A 140 30.37 -6.45 13.24
CA PRO A 140 30.35 -5.07 12.77
C PRO A 140 29.59 -4.93 11.46
N LEU A 141 29.11 -3.72 11.19
CA LEU A 141 28.59 -3.34 9.88
C LEU A 141 29.68 -3.44 8.80
N GLN A 142 29.36 -4.07 7.66
CA GLN A 142 30.23 -4.04 6.46
C GLN A 142 30.15 -2.67 5.76
N ARG A 143 29.00 -1.99 5.85
CA ARG A 143 28.79 -0.60 5.45
C ARG A 143 27.73 0.05 6.34
N LYS A 144 27.78 1.37 6.43
CA LYS A 144 26.71 2.12 7.11
C LYS A 144 25.40 2.01 6.33
N PRO A 145 24.25 1.87 7.01
CA PRO A 145 22.95 1.98 6.37
C PRO A 145 22.70 3.41 5.88
N THR A 146 22.06 3.54 4.72
CA THR A 146 21.76 4.81 4.08
C THR A 146 20.29 5.19 4.18
N VAL A 147 19.96 6.46 3.91
CA VAL A 147 18.57 6.91 3.81
C VAL A 147 17.81 6.09 2.75
N GLN A 148 18.45 5.74 1.62
CA GLN A 148 17.85 4.89 0.60
C GLN A 148 17.48 3.50 1.12
N ASP A 149 18.30 2.91 2.00
CA ASP A 149 17.98 1.61 2.60
C ASP A 149 16.72 1.64 3.47
N ALA A 150 16.45 2.78 4.14
CA ALA A 150 15.21 2.97 4.88
C ALA A 150 13.99 3.03 3.95
N PHE A 151 14.09 3.66 2.77
CA PHE A 151 13.01 3.72 1.79
C PHE A 151 12.63 2.34 1.23
N ARG A 152 13.62 1.49 0.97
CA ARG A 152 13.46 0.25 0.19
C ARG A 152 13.51 -1.04 1.02
N HIS A 153 13.40 -0.96 2.35
CA HIS A 153 13.45 -2.12 3.26
C HIS A 153 14.71 -2.97 3.16
N THR A 154 15.87 -2.35 2.88
CA THR A 154 17.19 -3.01 2.86
C THR A 154 18.11 -2.53 3.96
N LEU A 155 17.57 -1.84 4.97
CA LEU A 155 18.33 -1.32 6.11
C LEU A 155 18.84 -2.42 7.03
N GLY A 156 18.18 -3.59 7.04
CA GLY A 156 18.46 -4.69 7.96
C GLY A 156 17.58 -4.71 9.21
N LEU A 157 16.67 -3.73 9.36
CA LEU A 157 15.69 -3.73 10.44
C LEU A 157 14.62 -4.82 10.21
N SER A 158 14.13 -5.40 11.31
CA SER A 158 13.01 -6.34 11.32
C SER A 158 11.69 -5.62 11.62
N GLY A 159 10.57 -6.32 11.42
CA GLY A 159 9.24 -5.89 11.88
C GLY A 159 8.86 -6.42 13.26
N GLY A 160 9.73 -7.21 13.92
CA GLY A 160 9.47 -7.77 15.24
C GLY A 160 8.40 -8.88 15.32
N LEU A 161 7.79 -9.26 14.18
CA LEU A 161 6.63 -10.17 14.16
C LEU A 161 7.00 -11.66 14.03
N GLY A 162 8.27 -11.97 13.75
CA GLY A 162 8.75 -13.35 13.55
C GLY A 162 9.28 -14.01 14.81
N ASN A 163 9.89 -15.19 14.62
CA ASN A 163 10.56 -15.96 15.68
C ASN A 163 12.10 -15.91 15.56
N HIS A 164 12.64 -15.07 14.70
CA HIS A 164 14.08 -14.85 14.63
C HIS A 164 14.57 -14.22 15.93
N PRO A 165 15.79 -14.53 16.43
CA PRO A 165 16.30 -13.94 17.67
C PRO A 165 16.21 -12.41 17.73
N VAL A 166 16.50 -11.71 16.63
CA VAL A 166 16.34 -10.25 16.54
C VAL A 166 14.89 -9.81 16.69
N ASP A 167 13.89 -10.57 16.17
CA ASP A 167 12.48 -10.26 16.36
C ASP A 167 12.08 -10.38 17.84
N VAL A 168 12.64 -11.35 18.54
CA VAL A 168 12.44 -11.50 20.00
C VAL A 168 13.02 -10.30 20.74
N MET A 169 14.26 -9.90 20.42
CA MET A 169 14.91 -8.71 21.01
C MET A 169 14.09 -7.43 20.76
N TYR A 170 13.47 -7.29 19.60
CA TYR A 170 12.60 -6.15 19.31
C TYR A 170 11.38 -6.11 20.24
N ARG A 171 10.70 -7.25 20.41
CA ARG A 171 9.56 -7.34 21.34
C ARG A 171 9.95 -7.09 22.78
N GLU A 172 11.08 -7.62 23.23
CA GLU A 172 11.62 -7.40 24.59
C GLU A 172 12.01 -5.94 24.82
N ALA A 173 12.47 -5.26 23.76
CA ALA A 173 12.74 -3.82 23.80
C ALA A 173 11.50 -2.96 23.64
N GLY A 174 10.30 -3.55 23.45
CA GLY A 174 9.04 -2.84 23.22
C GLY A 174 9.05 -2.06 21.89
N ILE A 175 9.73 -2.56 20.84
CA ILE A 175 9.82 -1.93 19.54
C ILE A 175 8.70 -2.44 18.61
N GLY A 176 8.13 -1.55 17.80
CA GLY A 176 7.16 -1.90 16.75
C GLY A 176 5.75 -2.18 17.26
N MET A 177 5.48 -1.97 18.52
CA MET A 177 4.17 -2.19 19.14
C MET A 177 3.80 -0.97 19.98
N PHE A 178 2.62 -0.53 19.91
CA PHE A 178 1.77 0.49 20.48
C PHE A 178 2.08 1.02 21.91
N GLU A 179 3.25 0.76 22.44
CA GLU A 179 3.66 1.11 23.81
C GLU A 179 4.71 2.22 23.86
N LEU A 180 5.01 2.85 22.71
CA LEU A 180 6.02 3.88 22.60
C LEU A 180 5.41 5.27 22.74
N ASP A 181 6.07 6.13 23.49
CA ASP A 181 5.61 7.49 23.72
C ASP A 181 5.88 8.45 22.54
N SER A 182 6.89 8.11 21.70
CA SER A 182 7.27 8.94 20.56
C SER A 182 8.08 8.16 19.50
N LEU A 183 8.18 8.69 18.28
CA LEU A 183 9.10 8.19 17.24
C LEU A 183 10.55 8.21 17.72
N ARG A 184 10.94 9.24 18.50
CA ARG A 184 12.29 9.32 19.05
C ARG A 184 12.58 8.14 19.98
N ASP A 185 11.65 7.74 20.84
CA ASP A 185 11.84 6.62 21.75
C ASP A 185 12.04 5.30 20.99
N GLU A 186 11.28 5.11 19.90
CA GLU A 186 11.47 3.97 19.01
C GLU A 186 12.87 3.96 18.39
N ILE A 187 13.33 5.07 17.87
CA ILE A 187 14.66 5.21 17.26
C ILE A 187 15.78 4.97 18.28
N VAL A 188 15.65 5.49 19.51
CA VAL A 188 16.61 5.24 20.60
C VAL A 188 16.67 3.76 20.96
N ARG A 189 15.53 3.06 20.96
CA ARG A 189 15.49 1.61 21.21
C ARG A 189 16.06 0.82 20.02
N LEU A 190 15.73 1.21 18.79
CA LEU A 190 16.26 0.61 17.56
C LEU A 190 17.80 0.71 17.48
N GLY A 191 18.38 1.81 17.96
CA GLY A 191 19.84 1.97 18.03
C GLY A 191 20.55 1.03 19.02
N LYS A 192 19.80 0.32 19.88
CA LYS A 192 20.35 -0.60 20.89
C LYS A 192 20.18 -2.08 20.55
N VAL A 193 19.44 -2.39 19.51
CA VAL A 193 19.23 -3.76 19.05
C VAL A 193 19.95 -4.01 17.73
N PRO A 194 20.45 -5.22 17.47
CA PRO A 194 21.18 -5.49 16.25
C PRO A 194 20.26 -5.47 15.02
N LEU A 195 20.85 -5.14 13.87
CA LEU A 195 20.24 -5.40 12.59
C LEU A 195 20.15 -6.91 12.36
N ARG A 196 19.10 -7.34 11.66
CA ARG A 196 18.91 -8.74 11.31
C ARG A 196 19.86 -9.22 10.22
N TYR A 197 20.21 -8.33 9.28
CA TYR A 197 21.11 -8.58 8.16
C TYR A 197 21.96 -7.35 7.88
N GLN A 198 23.06 -7.56 7.16
CA GLN A 198 23.90 -6.45 6.68
C GLN A 198 23.09 -5.51 5.78
N PRO A 199 23.23 -4.19 5.91
CA PRO A 199 22.53 -3.22 5.07
C PRO A 199 22.77 -3.49 3.57
N GLY A 200 21.66 -3.59 2.80
CA GLY A 200 21.68 -3.87 1.37
C GLY A 200 21.80 -5.34 0.98
N GLU A 201 21.87 -6.26 1.93
CA GLU A 201 22.03 -7.68 1.66
C GLU A 201 20.70 -8.38 1.36
N GLN A 202 19.65 -8.01 2.08
CA GLN A 202 18.32 -8.60 1.94
C GLN A 202 17.22 -7.54 1.98
N TRP A 203 16.11 -7.85 1.31
CA TRP A 203 14.87 -7.12 1.49
C TRP A 203 14.10 -7.72 2.67
N VAL A 204 13.95 -6.93 3.73
CA VAL A 204 13.24 -7.35 4.93
C VAL A 204 12.21 -6.30 5.30
N TYR A 205 10.93 -6.64 5.14
CA TYR A 205 9.84 -5.76 5.51
C TYR A 205 9.86 -5.45 7.00
N GLY A 206 10.01 -4.17 7.36
CA GLY A 206 10.20 -3.75 8.73
C GLY A 206 10.01 -2.25 8.93
N LEU A 207 10.65 -1.71 9.97
CA LEU A 207 10.43 -0.37 10.52
C LEU A 207 11.18 0.77 9.78
N GLY A 208 11.62 0.54 8.55
CA GLY A 208 12.31 1.59 7.77
C GLY A 208 11.49 2.86 7.57
N HIS A 209 10.15 2.77 7.58
CA HIS A 209 9.30 3.95 7.41
C HIS A 209 9.12 4.75 8.72
N ASP A 210 9.29 4.12 9.88
CA ASP A 210 9.33 4.85 11.15
C ASP A 210 10.65 5.64 11.26
N VAL A 211 11.76 5.07 10.75
CA VAL A 211 13.02 5.81 10.54
C VAL A 211 12.81 7.00 9.58
N GLN A 212 12.07 6.83 8.47
CA GLN A 212 11.75 7.94 7.57
C GLN A 212 10.91 9.03 8.26
N ALA A 213 9.91 8.66 9.04
CA ALA A 213 9.09 9.63 9.77
C ALA A 213 9.92 10.44 10.77
N TYR A 214 10.82 9.76 11.49
CA TYR A 214 11.75 10.45 12.37
C TYR A 214 12.72 11.37 11.61
N LEU A 215 13.21 10.96 10.44
CA LEU A 215 14.00 11.84 9.56
C LEU A 215 13.20 13.08 9.13
N VAL A 216 11.88 12.95 8.87
CA VAL A 216 11.03 14.11 8.59
C VAL A 216 11.04 15.07 9.78
N GLU A 217 10.91 14.60 11.02
CA GLU A 217 10.98 15.45 12.21
C GLU A 217 12.34 16.15 12.35
N VAL A 218 13.43 15.39 12.25
CA VAL A 218 14.79 15.92 12.38
C VAL A 218 15.10 16.97 11.31
N LEU A 219 14.75 16.71 10.05
CA LEU A 219 15.12 17.57 8.93
C LEU A 219 14.20 18.78 8.77
N SER A 220 12.93 18.69 9.19
CA SER A 220 11.95 19.77 9.11
C SER A 220 11.87 20.62 10.38
N GLY A 221 12.21 20.05 11.54
CA GLY A 221 11.99 20.65 12.85
C GLY A 221 10.52 20.66 13.27
N MET A 222 9.66 19.86 12.61
CA MET A 222 8.22 19.77 12.88
C MET A 222 7.84 18.35 13.31
N PRO A 223 6.86 18.16 14.22
CA PRO A 223 6.25 16.87 14.47
C PRO A 223 5.75 16.22 13.17
N PHE A 224 5.91 14.91 13.03
CA PHE A 224 5.60 14.20 11.78
C PHE A 224 4.15 14.40 11.32
N GLY A 225 3.18 14.27 12.24
CA GLY A 225 1.76 14.47 11.91
C GLY A 225 1.44 15.87 11.43
N GLU A 226 2.03 16.90 12.05
CA GLU A 226 1.87 18.29 11.63
C GLU A 226 2.51 18.52 10.25
N TYR A 227 3.66 17.88 10.00
CA TYR A 227 4.30 17.95 8.69
C TYR A 227 3.41 17.37 7.59
N LEU A 228 2.81 16.20 7.81
CA LEU A 228 1.88 15.58 6.86
C LEU A 228 0.66 16.46 6.61
N GLN A 229 0.03 16.95 7.68
CA GLN A 229 -1.15 17.82 7.58
C GLN A 229 -0.87 19.02 6.69
N LYS A 230 0.19 19.76 7.00
CA LYS A 230 0.53 21.02 6.33
C LYS A 230 1.00 20.84 4.88
N ASN A 231 1.83 19.80 4.62
CA ASN A 231 2.54 19.71 3.37
C ASN A 231 1.92 18.70 2.38
N ILE A 232 1.01 17.83 2.84
CA ILE A 232 0.37 16.80 2.01
C ILE A 232 -1.16 16.90 2.11
N PHE A 233 -1.75 16.76 3.30
CA PHE A 233 -3.19 16.62 3.44
C PHE A 233 -3.95 17.90 3.09
N ASP A 234 -3.58 19.04 3.66
CA ASP A 234 -4.22 20.32 3.36
C ASP A 234 -4.11 20.73 1.88
N PRO A 235 -2.92 20.64 1.24
CA PRO A 235 -2.80 20.97 -0.17
C PRO A 235 -3.61 20.06 -1.10
N LEU A 236 -3.74 18.77 -0.76
CA LEU A 236 -4.51 17.79 -1.54
C LEU A 236 -6.01 17.76 -1.19
N GLY A 237 -6.42 18.47 -0.12
CA GLY A 237 -7.79 18.47 0.38
C GLY A 237 -8.22 17.16 1.04
N MET A 238 -7.26 16.40 1.60
CA MET A 238 -7.46 15.11 2.28
C MET A 238 -7.96 15.33 3.70
N LYS A 239 -9.21 15.72 3.85
CA LYS A 239 -9.82 16.14 5.13
C LYS A 239 -10.16 14.99 6.08
N ASP A 240 -10.27 13.79 5.52
CA ASP A 240 -10.61 12.55 6.21
C ASP A 240 -9.38 11.65 6.42
N THR A 241 -8.18 12.19 6.21
CA THR A 241 -6.91 11.49 6.43
C THR A 241 -6.24 12.04 7.67
N MET A 242 -6.02 11.19 8.67
CA MET A 242 -5.49 11.62 9.97
C MET A 242 -4.86 10.47 10.74
N PHE A 243 -3.96 10.84 11.63
CA PHE A 243 -3.62 9.99 12.78
C PHE A 243 -4.74 10.15 13.81
N GLY A 244 -5.14 9.05 14.42
CA GLY A 244 -6.15 9.08 15.43
C GLY A 244 -7.48 9.69 15.01
N VAL A 245 -8.52 8.89 15.01
CA VAL A 245 -9.85 9.41 14.68
C VAL A 245 -10.53 9.86 15.97
N PRO A 246 -11.01 11.11 16.03
CA PRO A 246 -11.73 11.60 17.19
C PRO A 246 -12.93 10.69 17.54
N ALA A 247 -13.19 10.51 18.84
CA ALA A 247 -14.30 9.65 19.31
C ALA A 247 -15.65 10.07 18.70
N SER A 248 -15.84 11.35 18.37
CA SER A 248 -17.03 11.87 17.69
C SER A 248 -17.21 11.32 16.26
N ARG A 249 -16.15 10.78 15.65
CA ARG A 249 -16.14 10.18 14.31
C ARG A 249 -16.03 8.66 14.34
N SER A 250 -16.09 8.01 15.50
CA SER A 250 -15.97 6.55 15.60
C SER A 250 -17.04 5.81 14.77
N ALA A 251 -18.22 6.39 14.61
CA ALA A 251 -19.29 5.86 13.77
C ALA A 251 -18.98 5.89 12.26
N ASP A 252 -18.01 6.69 11.82
CA ASP A 252 -17.62 6.79 10.41
C ASP A 252 -16.74 5.61 9.98
N PHE A 253 -16.14 4.89 10.93
CA PHE A 253 -15.28 3.75 10.61
C PHE A 253 -16.02 2.57 9.98
N ALA A 254 -15.42 2.00 8.94
CA ALA A 254 -15.66 0.62 8.60
C ALA A 254 -14.97 -0.27 9.65
N TRP A 255 -15.73 -1.17 10.26
CA TRP A 255 -15.21 -2.08 11.28
C TRP A 255 -14.34 -3.16 10.65
N ILE A 256 -13.31 -3.58 11.39
CA ILE A 256 -12.51 -4.74 11.00
C ILE A 256 -13.34 -5.99 11.27
N HIS A 257 -13.32 -6.91 10.31
CA HIS A 257 -13.96 -8.21 10.42
C HIS A 257 -12.93 -9.32 10.22
N ALA A 258 -13.03 -10.37 11.05
CA ALA A 258 -12.24 -11.58 10.90
C ALA A 258 -13.14 -12.75 10.48
N PRO A 259 -12.67 -13.66 9.61
CA PRO A 259 -13.36 -14.93 9.37
C PRO A 259 -13.50 -15.74 10.67
N ASN A 260 -14.66 -16.32 10.91
CA ASN A 260 -14.91 -17.19 12.05
C ASN A 260 -14.99 -18.68 11.66
N SER A 261 -15.04 -19.57 12.65
CA SER A 261 -15.09 -21.02 12.45
C SER A 261 -16.34 -21.49 11.70
N ASP A 262 -17.41 -20.71 11.71
CA ASP A 262 -18.70 -21.06 11.14
C ASP A 262 -18.84 -20.60 9.67
N GLY A 263 -17.74 -20.05 9.11
CA GLY A 263 -17.69 -19.54 7.74
C GLY A 263 -18.28 -18.15 7.56
N GLY A 264 -18.62 -17.47 8.66
CA GLY A 264 -19.07 -16.07 8.67
C GLY A 264 -17.95 -15.10 9.07
N LEU A 265 -18.36 -13.87 9.40
CA LEU A 265 -17.47 -12.80 9.82
C LEU A 265 -17.82 -12.37 11.26
N THR A 266 -16.80 -12.20 12.08
CA THR A 266 -16.92 -11.58 13.40
C THR A 266 -16.30 -10.19 13.36
N PRO A 267 -17.03 -9.14 13.78
CA PRO A 267 -16.41 -7.82 13.92
C PRO A 267 -15.37 -7.87 15.04
N GLU A 268 -14.17 -7.40 14.77
CA GLU A 268 -13.18 -7.15 15.79
C GLU A 268 -13.48 -5.83 16.51
N ASP A 269 -13.15 -5.76 17.79
CA ASP A 269 -13.42 -4.60 18.64
C ASP A 269 -12.79 -3.33 18.06
N GLY A 270 -13.66 -2.42 17.60
CA GLY A 270 -13.26 -1.15 17.01
C GLY A 270 -12.47 -0.25 17.95
N ASP A 271 -12.72 -0.33 19.26
CA ASP A 271 -12.04 0.49 20.28
C ASP A 271 -10.57 0.13 20.44
N ARG A 272 -10.20 -1.12 20.21
CA ARG A 272 -8.78 -1.54 20.25
C ARG A 272 -7.93 -0.68 19.30
N TYR A 273 -8.46 -0.31 18.15
CA TYR A 273 -7.77 0.46 17.13
C TYR A 273 -8.04 1.98 17.21
N ALA A 274 -9.05 2.43 17.93
CA ALA A 274 -9.25 3.84 18.22
C ALA A 274 -8.12 4.41 19.11
N ARG A 275 -7.44 3.54 19.86
CA ARG A 275 -6.28 3.88 20.70
C ARG A 275 -5.01 4.17 19.91
N PHE A 276 -4.95 3.90 18.60
CA PHE A 276 -3.84 4.33 17.72
C PHE A 276 -3.81 5.84 17.48
N THR A 277 -4.54 6.60 18.26
CA THR A 277 -4.79 8.00 18.00
C THR A 277 -3.63 8.90 18.38
N ASP A 278 -2.78 8.50 19.31
CA ASP A 278 -1.79 9.41 19.89
C ASP A 278 -0.36 9.18 19.38
N HIS A 279 -0.11 8.07 18.67
CA HIS A 279 1.23 7.72 18.21
C HIS A 279 1.29 7.70 16.69
N HIS A 280 2.18 8.54 16.15
CA HIS A 280 2.36 8.76 14.73
C HIS A 280 3.26 7.69 14.09
N PHE A 281 2.90 6.39 14.25
CA PHE A 281 3.64 5.32 13.58
C PHE A 281 3.48 5.40 12.07
N ALA A 282 4.54 5.80 11.40
CA ALA A 282 4.59 5.90 9.95
C ALA A 282 4.34 4.60 9.22
N THR A 283 4.43 3.51 9.93
CA THR A 283 4.23 2.17 9.40
C THR A 283 2.76 1.76 9.31
N LEU A 284 1.87 2.24 10.22
CA LEU A 284 0.55 1.60 10.39
C LEU A 284 -0.62 2.55 10.70
N SER A 285 -0.41 3.79 11.14
CA SER A 285 -1.38 4.47 12.00
C SER A 285 -2.37 5.41 11.31
N LEU A 286 -2.21 5.71 10.02
CA LEU A 286 -3.16 6.58 9.33
C LEU A 286 -4.51 5.89 9.12
N SER A 287 -5.55 6.67 9.28
CA SER A 287 -6.89 6.38 8.79
C SER A 287 -7.25 7.36 7.67
N SER A 288 -8.05 6.92 6.69
CA SER A 288 -8.44 7.74 5.56
C SER A 288 -9.75 7.28 4.94
N SER A 289 -10.43 8.16 4.24
CA SER A 289 -11.46 7.76 3.28
C SER A 289 -10.84 7.26 1.98
N THR A 290 -11.61 6.48 1.21
CA THR A 290 -11.16 6.00 -0.10
C THR A 290 -10.96 7.15 -1.08
N GLY A 291 -11.78 8.20 -0.98
CA GLY A 291 -11.69 9.40 -1.80
C GLY A 291 -10.41 10.22 -1.54
N ASP A 292 -10.05 10.42 -0.28
CA ASP A 292 -8.82 11.12 0.09
C ASP A 292 -7.58 10.37 -0.40
N TYR A 293 -7.55 9.04 -0.21
CA TYR A 293 -6.42 8.25 -0.70
C TYR A 293 -6.34 8.24 -2.23
N LEU A 294 -7.49 8.30 -2.94
CA LEU A 294 -7.50 8.50 -4.38
C LEU A 294 -6.89 9.86 -4.77
N ALA A 295 -7.14 10.93 -4.02
CA ALA A 295 -6.50 12.22 -4.28
C ALA A 295 -4.97 12.11 -4.20
N PHE A 296 -4.45 11.41 -3.20
CA PHE A 296 -3.02 11.09 -3.11
C PHE A 296 -2.52 10.25 -4.29
N ALA A 297 -3.23 9.20 -4.69
CA ALA A 297 -2.87 8.35 -5.82
C ALA A 297 -2.88 9.13 -7.15
N ARG A 298 -3.87 10.00 -7.36
CA ARG A 298 -3.95 10.89 -8.54
C ARG A 298 -2.83 11.93 -8.56
N MET A 299 -2.45 12.47 -7.41
CA MET A 299 -1.28 13.35 -7.31
C MET A 299 -0.02 12.64 -7.82
N LEU A 300 0.19 11.38 -7.43
CA LEU A 300 1.31 10.56 -7.95
C LEU A 300 1.17 10.29 -9.45
N LEU A 301 -0.02 9.91 -9.92
CA LEU A 301 -0.30 9.66 -11.34
C LEU A 301 0.03 10.89 -12.20
N ASN A 302 -0.30 12.07 -11.72
CA ASN A 302 -0.08 13.35 -12.40
C ASN A 302 1.33 13.91 -12.19
N GLY A 303 2.30 13.07 -11.82
CA GLY A 303 3.70 13.49 -11.64
C GLY A 303 3.90 14.49 -10.51
N GLY A 304 3.19 14.30 -9.41
CA GLY A 304 3.37 15.06 -8.16
C GLY A 304 2.46 16.26 -7.98
N GLU A 305 1.41 16.40 -8.79
CA GLU A 305 0.50 17.54 -8.74
C GLU A 305 -0.97 17.10 -8.78
N LEU A 306 -1.84 17.77 -8.03
CA LEU A 306 -3.29 17.63 -8.15
C LEU A 306 -3.97 18.99 -7.94
N ASN A 307 -4.93 19.33 -8.82
CA ASN A 307 -5.72 20.58 -8.75
C ASN A 307 -4.86 21.86 -8.61
N GLY A 308 -3.72 21.90 -9.30
CA GLY A 308 -2.77 23.02 -9.25
C GLY A 308 -1.92 23.10 -7.98
N LYS A 309 -1.98 22.06 -7.13
CA LYS A 309 -1.12 21.93 -5.94
C LYS A 309 -0.05 20.91 -6.19
N ARG A 310 1.20 21.35 -6.23
CA ARG A 310 2.36 20.49 -6.42
C ARG A 310 2.92 20.07 -5.07
N ILE A 311 3.01 18.75 -4.88
CA ILE A 311 3.62 18.12 -3.69
C ILE A 311 5.05 17.69 -4.01
N LEU A 312 5.26 17.07 -5.18
CA LEU A 312 6.55 16.61 -5.66
C LEU A 312 6.79 17.08 -7.10
N GLY A 313 8.04 17.20 -7.49
CA GLY A 313 8.43 17.35 -8.88
C GLY A 313 8.20 16.03 -9.65
N ARG A 314 7.90 16.16 -10.95
CA ARG A 314 7.66 15.00 -11.82
C ARG A 314 8.82 13.99 -11.77
N LYS A 315 10.07 14.46 -11.81
CA LYS A 315 11.25 13.59 -11.79
C LYS A 315 11.42 12.84 -10.47
N THR A 316 10.94 13.40 -9.36
CA THR A 316 10.98 12.74 -8.06
C THR A 316 9.94 11.61 -7.99
N VAL A 317 8.75 11.81 -8.57
CA VAL A 317 7.75 10.73 -8.70
C VAL A 317 8.26 9.62 -9.61
N GLU A 318 8.86 9.96 -10.75
CA GLU A 318 9.50 8.98 -11.63
C GLU A 318 10.60 8.19 -10.89
N LEU A 319 11.46 8.88 -10.13
CA LEU A 319 12.49 8.24 -9.30
C LEU A 319 11.86 7.31 -8.26
N MET A 320 10.82 7.79 -7.55
CA MET A 320 10.09 6.99 -6.54
C MET A 320 9.57 5.67 -7.11
N ALA A 321 9.09 5.68 -8.35
CA ALA A 321 8.48 4.54 -9.03
C ALA A 321 9.50 3.63 -9.76
N MET A 322 10.80 3.93 -9.73
CA MET A 322 11.83 3.04 -10.27
C MET A 322 12.11 1.87 -9.31
N ASN A 323 12.62 0.76 -9.83
CA ASN A 323 13.15 -0.30 -8.98
C ASN A 323 14.48 0.12 -8.36
N HIS A 324 14.53 0.20 -7.04
CA HIS A 324 15.71 0.56 -6.26
C HIS A 324 16.38 -0.63 -5.56
N LEU A 325 15.89 -1.85 -5.78
CA LEU A 325 16.52 -3.03 -5.19
C LEU A 325 17.95 -3.20 -5.73
N PRO A 326 18.91 -3.54 -4.89
CA PRO A 326 20.24 -3.94 -5.32
C PRO A 326 20.19 -5.16 -6.24
N GLU A 327 21.20 -5.33 -7.10
CA GLU A 327 21.25 -6.44 -8.08
C GLU A 327 21.20 -7.83 -7.43
N ASN A 328 21.73 -7.97 -6.22
CA ASN A 328 21.69 -9.20 -5.43
C ASN A 328 20.29 -9.50 -4.84
N ILE A 329 19.34 -8.57 -4.93
CA ILE A 329 17.96 -8.73 -4.45
C ILE A 329 17.01 -8.62 -5.66
N PRO A 330 16.73 -9.72 -6.36
CA PRO A 330 16.00 -9.65 -7.63
C PRO A 330 14.49 -9.32 -7.48
N SER A 331 13.90 -9.54 -6.31
CA SER A 331 12.47 -9.33 -6.06
C SER A 331 12.18 -9.20 -4.56
N ILE A 332 11.08 -8.54 -4.21
CA ILE A 332 10.57 -8.46 -2.83
C ILE A 332 9.98 -9.79 -2.32
N ASN A 333 9.79 -10.76 -3.17
CA ASN A 333 9.22 -12.09 -2.85
C ASN A 333 10.27 -13.11 -2.41
N ASN A 334 11.28 -12.70 -1.64
CA ASN A 334 12.33 -13.55 -1.03
C ASN A 334 13.06 -14.49 -2.02
N GLY A 335 13.29 -14.03 -3.24
CA GLY A 335 14.15 -14.73 -4.20
C GLY A 335 13.59 -16.03 -4.79
N THR A 336 12.35 -16.41 -4.51
CA THR A 336 11.74 -17.66 -5.01
C THR A 336 11.13 -17.53 -6.40
N GLY A 337 11.48 -16.52 -7.16
CA GLY A 337 11.00 -16.34 -8.52
C GLY A 337 11.77 -15.25 -9.27
N PRO A 338 11.63 -15.20 -10.59
CA PRO A 338 12.26 -14.18 -11.39
C PRO A 338 11.71 -12.79 -11.02
N SER A 339 12.51 -11.76 -11.30
CA SER A 339 12.29 -10.33 -11.01
C SER A 339 10.97 -9.78 -11.58
N SER A 340 9.85 -10.14 -10.97
CA SER A 340 8.51 -9.70 -11.43
C SER A 340 8.00 -8.48 -10.66
N THR A 341 8.44 -8.32 -9.40
CA THR A 341 8.08 -7.20 -8.54
C THR A 341 9.33 -6.61 -7.91
N GLY A 342 9.63 -5.37 -8.24
CA GLY A 342 10.66 -4.56 -7.60
C GLY A 342 10.10 -3.73 -6.45
N TYR A 343 10.99 -2.92 -5.87
CA TYR A 343 10.62 -1.96 -4.84
C TYR A 343 11.27 -0.61 -5.12
N GLY A 344 10.44 0.42 -5.11
CA GLY A 344 10.85 1.81 -5.29
C GLY A 344 11.17 2.49 -3.95
N LEU A 345 10.95 3.79 -3.88
CA LEU A 345 11.06 4.54 -2.65
C LEU A 345 9.71 4.54 -1.90
N GLY A 346 9.43 3.42 -1.19
CA GLY A 346 8.22 3.23 -0.40
C GLY A 346 7.00 2.64 -1.14
N VAL A 347 7.18 2.14 -2.35
CA VAL A 347 6.14 1.47 -3.16
C VAL A 347 6.68 0.23 -3.84
N SER A 348 5.84 -0.78 -4.06
CA SER A 348 6.15 -1.89 -4.97
C SER A 348 6.00 -1.44 -6.42
N VAL A 349 6.80 -2.01 -7.31
CA VAL A 349 6.80 -1.70 -8.74
C VAL A 349 6.65 -2.98 -9.54
N VAL A 350 5.72 -3.02 -10.49
CA VAL A 350 5.56 -4.16 -11.41
C VAL A 350 6.68 -4.09 -12.46
N LEU A 351 7.50 -5.15 -12.50
CA LEU A 351 8.59 -5.26 -13.48
C LEU A 351 8.17 -6.14 -14.67
N ASP A 352 7.48 -7.24 -14.41
CA ASP A 352 7.03 -8.19 -15.42
C ASP A 352 5.60 -8.67 -15.10
N PRO A 353 4.58 -8.05 -15.69
CA PRO A 353 3.19 -8.41 -15.45
C PRO A 353 2.85 -9.83 -15.92
N ALA A 354 3.49 -10.33 -16.98
CA ALA A 354 3.24 -11.67 -17.49
C ALA A 354 3.67 -12.76 -16.49
N ARG A 355 4.81 -12.56 -15.83
CA ARG A 355 5.28 -13.46 -14.78
C ARG A 355 4.46 -13.36 -13.48
N LEU A 356 3.88 -12.19 -13.21
CA LEU A 356 2.95 -12.01 -12.09
C LEU A 356 1.58 -12.60 -12.37
N GLY A 357 1.23 -12.87 -13.64
CA GLY A 357 -0.12 -13.26 -14.04
C GLY A 357 -1.14 -12.14 -13.79
N LYS A 358 -0.72 -10.87 -13.93
CA LYS A 358 -1.53 -9.68 -13.68
C LYS A 358 -1.75 -8.87 -14.95
N LEU A 359 -2.79 -8.03 -14.94
CA LEU A 359 -3.13 -7.13 -16.05
C LEU A 359 -2.51 -5.74 -15.91
N ASP A 360 -1.81 -5.47 -14.81
CA ASP A 360 -1.09 -4.22 -14.58
C ASP A 360 -0.06 -3.99 -15.69
N SER A 361 0.20 -2.74 -16.03
CA SER A 361 1.32 -2.40 -16.90
C SER A 361 2.67 -2.53 -16.17
N ALA A 362 3.73 -2.85 -16.91
CA ALA A 362 5.08 -2.71 -16.39
C ALA A 362 5.33 -1.25 -15.99
N GLY A 363 5.91 -1.02 -14.81
CA GLY A 363 6.09 0.31 -14.23
C GLY A 363 4.90 0.80 -13.41
N SER A 364 3.77 0.08 -13.35
CA SER A 364 2.72 0.40 -12.39
C SER A 364 3.23 0.19 -10.96
N PHE A 365 2.79 1.02 -10.03
CA PHE A 365 3.27 1.00 -8.66
C PHE A 365 2.16 1.25 -7.64
N GLY A 366 2.38 0.86 -6.41
CA GLY A 366 1.42 1.03 -5.31
C GLY A 366 1.83 0.25 -4.08
N TRP A 367 0.94 0.15 -3.11
CA TRP A 367 1.12 -0.65 -1.90
C TRP A 367 -0.24 -1.05 -1.32
N GLY A 368 -0.22 -1.99 -0.38
CA GLY A 368 -1.41 -2.45 0.31
C GLY A 368 -1.31 -2.34 1.82
N GLY A 369 -2.42 -2.54 2.50
CA GLY A 369 -2.51 -2.61 3.96
C GLY A 369 -3.05 -3.95 4.45
N ALA A 370 -2.71 -4.30 5.68
CA ALA A 370 -3.02 -5.61 6.28
C ALA A 370 -4.52 -5.94 6.30
N ALA A 371 -5.41 -4.94 6.37
CA ALA A 371 -6.85 -5.13 6.45
C ALA A 371 -7.55 -5.09 5.08
N THR A 372 -6.94 -5.69 4.04
CA THR A 372 -7.53 -5.77 2.69
C THR A 372 -7.73 -4.39 2.08
N THR A 373 -6.72 -3.55 2.16
CA THR A 373 -6.69 -2.23 1.52
C THR A 373 -5.57 -2.18 0.50
N THR A 374 -5.76 -1.48 -0.61
CA THR A 374 -4.71 -1.30 -1.64
C THR A 374 -4.98 -0.08 -2.51
N PHE A 375 -3.90 0.48 -3.05
CA PHE A 375 -3.96 1.41 -4.16
C PHE A 375 -2.98 1.02 -5.25
N ARG A 376 -3.26 1.46 -6.47
CA ARG A 376 -2.38 1.32 -7.62
C ARG A 376 -2.39 2.58 -8.45
N VAL A 377 -1.24 2.92 -8.98
CA VAL A 377 -1.02 3.94 -10.02
C VAL A 377 -0.42 3.23 -11.22
N ASP A 378 -1.07 3.34 -12.36
CA ASP A 378 -0.62 2.79 -13.64
C ASP A 378 -0.47 3.93 -14.65
N PRO A 379 0.75 4.49 -14.79
CA PRO A 379 0.99 5.62 -15.68
C PRO A 379 0.79 5.28 -17.16
N ALA A 380 0.96 4.02 -17.57
CA ALA A 380 0.78 3.62 -18.96
C ALA A 380 -0.68 3.66 -19.40
N GLU A 381 -1.60 3.42 -18.45
CA GLU A 381 -3.06 3.47 -18.66
C GLU A 381 -3.68 4.79 -18.21
N ASP A 382 -2.88 5.73 -17.69
CA ASP A 382 -3.37 6.96 -17.04
C ASP A 382 -4.46 6.64 -15.99
N LEU A 383 -4.19 5.62 -15.17
CA LEU A 383 -5.13 4.97 -14.26
C LEU A 383 -4.63 5.01 -12.82
N ALA A 384 -5.53 5.37 -11.90
CA ALA A 384 -5.32 5.15 -10.47
C ALA A 384 -6.58 4.54 -9.85
N TYR A 385 -6.41 3.61 -8.91
CA TYR A 385 -7.53 3.09 -8.14
C TYR A 385 -7.16 2.83 -6.68
N VAL A 386 -8.19 2.83 -5.84
CA VAL A 386 -8.12 2.46 -4.43
C VAL A 386 -9.23 1.47 -4.13
N ILE A 387 -8.88 0.42 -3.41
CA ILE A 387 -9.82 -0.60 -2.93
C ILE A 387 -9.65 -0.69 -1.43
N ASN A 388 -10.71 -0.44 -0.67
CA ASN A 388 -10.70 -0.55 0.77
C ASN A 388 -11.81 -1.48 1.25
N ALA A 389 -11.39 -2.55 1.92
CA ALA A 389 -12.21 -3.34 2.84
C ALA A 389 -11.60 -3.24 4.23
N GLN A 390 -12.16 -3.91 5.21
CA GLN A 390 -11.59 -4.03 6.55
C GLN A 390 -11.72 -5.47 7.01
N THR A 391 -10.92 -6.36 6.39
CA THR A 391 -10.88 -7.79 6.71
C THR A 391 -9.47 -8.18 7.14
N LEU A 392 -9.33 -8.81 8.30
CA LEU A 392 -8.10 -9.39 8.83
C LEU A 392 -8.30 -10.88 9.13
N PRO A 393 -7.36 -11.75 8.75
CA PRO A 393 -6.18 -11.45 7.91
C PRO A 393 -6.59 -10.95 6.52
N GLY A 394 -5.67 -10.25 5.84
CA GLY A 394 -5.94 -9.65 4.54
C GLY A 394 -6.29 -10.69 3.46
N ASP A 395 -7.29 -10.37 2.64
CA ASP A 395 -7.74 -11.21 1.53
C ASP A 395 -7.13 -10.74 0.19
N GLN A 396 -5.94 -11.24 -0.10
CA GLN A 396 -5.24 -10.91 -1.35
C GLN A 396 -5.99 -11.43 -2.58
N ALA A 397 -6.68 -12.57 -2.48
CA ALA A 397 -7.43 -13.13 -3.60
C ALA A 397 -8.64 -12.26 -3.99
N LEU A 398 -9.28 -11.61 -3.02
CA LEU A 398 -10.33 -10.61 -3.27
C LEU A 398 -9.75 -9.39 -4.02
N LEU A 399 -8.61 -8.86 -3.54
CA LEU A 399 -7.95 -7.71 -4.18
C LEU A 399 -7.54 -8.04 -5.61
N ASP A 400 -6.93 -9.20 -5.86
CA ASP A 400 -6.52 -9.64 -7.20
C ASP A 400 -7.72 -9.82 -8.13
N LYS A 401 -8.84 -10.36 -7.64
CA LYS A 401 -10.09 -10.48 -8.39
C LYS A 401 -10.64 -9.12 -8.80
N ILE A 402 -10.73 -8.17 -7.86
CA ILE A 402 -11.23 -6.82 -8.14
C ILE A 402 -10.32 -6.12 -9.15
N GLN A 403 -9.00 -6.24 -9.00
CA GLN A 403 -8.01 -5.70 -9.93
C GLN A 403 -8.23 -6.20 -11.36
N VAL A 404 -8.34 -7.52 -11.55
CA VAL A 404 -8.64 -8.10 -12.87
C VAL A 404 -9.93 -7.52 -13.46
N LEU A 405 -10.96 -7.33 -12.61
CA LEU A 405 -12.25 -6.82 -13.04
C LEU A 405 -12.25 -5.30 -13.34
N ILE A 406 -11.33 -4.54 -12.75
CA ILE A 406 -11.07 -3.15 -13.15
C ILE A 406 -10.45 -3.12 -14.54
N TYR A 407 -9.34 -3.82 -14.76
CA TYR A 407 -8.62 -3.80 -16.04
C TYR A 407 -9.43 -4.42 -17.19
N GLN A 408 -10.22 -5.48 -16.96
CA GLN A 408 -11.07 -6.04 -18.01
C GLN A 408 -12.14 -5.07 -18.52
N ALA A 409 -12.47 -4.04 -17.75
CA ALA A 409 -13.46 -3.03 -18.14
C ALA A 409 -12.85 -1.91 -19.02
N LEU A 410 -11.54 -1.84 -19.16
CA LEU A 410 -10.84 -0.98 -20.14
C LEU A 410 -11.11 -1.47 -21.56
N VAL A 411 -11.49 -0.57 -22.46
CA VAL A 411 -11.83 -0.87 -23.87
C VAL A 411 -11.18 0.10 -24.84
N GLU A 412 -10.55 1.15 -24.33
CA GLU A 412 -9.81 2.15 -25.12
C GLU A 412 -8.49 2.49 -24.42
#